data_d8d6c05e95252005da2f886125467cde
#
_entry.id   d8d6c05e95252005da2f886125467cde
#
_cell.length_a   1.000
_cell.length_b   1.000
_cell.length_c   1.000
_cell.angle_alpha   90.00
_cell.angle_beta   90.00
_cell.angle_gamma   90.00
#
_symmetry.space_group_name_H-M   'P 1'
#
loop_
_entity.id
_entity.type
_entity.pdbx_description
1 polymer ?
#
loop_
_entity_poly.entity_id
_entity_poly.type
_entity_poly.pdbx_seq_one_letter_code
_entity_poly.pdbx_strand_id
1 'polypeptide(L)' 'MLKEIQKRLRESIINSDITQKDLAKAVGVSPQTISKYMKNDIFPALDTLAKLCRVLDVKSDYILGLCD' A
#
# COMPACT_ATOMS: atom_id res chain seq x y z
N MET A 1 0.26 7.81 14.46
CA MET A 1 0.97 7.92 13.18
C MET A 1 0.95 6.62 12.38
N LEU A 2 1.39 5.50 12.96
CA LEU A 2 1.45 4.24 12.22
C LEU A 2 0.07 3.74 11.79
N LYS A 3 -0.92 3.87 12.66
CA LYS A 3 -2.30 3.46 12.32
C LYS A 3 -2.87 4.29 11.16
N GLU A 4 -2.53 5.56 11.12
CA GLU A 4 -2.98 6.44 10.06
C GLU A 4 -2.33 6.08 8.73
N ILE A 5 -1.04 5.73 8.75
CA ILE A 5 -0.31 5.28 7.57
C ILE A 5 -0.96 4.00 7.03
N GLN A 6 -1.22 3.03 7.91
CA GLN A 6 -1.85 1.79 7.50
C GLN A 6 -3.25 2.02 6.92
N LYS A 7 -4.03 2.89 7.54
CA LYS A 7 -5.36 3.23 7.07
C LYS A 7 -5.32 3.81 5.66
N ARG A 8 -4.42 4.78 5.43
CA ARG A 8 -4.31 5.43 4.12
C ARG A 8 -3.83 4.45 3.06
N LEU A 9 -2.88 3.58 3.39
CA LEU A 9 -2.41 2.56 2.46
C LEU A 9 -3.55 1.60 2.11
N ARG A 10 -4.27 1.10 3.13
CA ARG A 10 -5.39 0.20 2.90
C ARG A 10 -6.46 0.83 2.01
N GLU A 11 -6.84 2.07 2.31
CA GLU A 11 -7.85 2.76 1.52
C GLU A 11 -7.40 2.96 0.08
N SER A 12 -6.12 3.29 -0.12
CA SER A 12 -5.57 3.45 -1.46
C SER A 12 -5.65 2.15 -2.25
N ILE A 13 -5.37 1.02 -1.62
CA ILE A 13 -5.46 -0.29 -2.25
C ILE A 13 -6.93 -0.61 -2.60
N ILE A 14 -7.83 -0.40 -1.64
CA ILE A 14 -9.26 -0.70 -1.83
C ILE A 14 -9.84 0.16 -2.96
N ASN A 15 -9.47 1.43 -3.02
CA ASN A 15 -10.04 2.37 -3.98
C ASN A 15 -9.41 2.29 -5.38
N SER A 16 -8.39 1.46 -5.56
CA SER A 16 -7.61 1.42 -6.80
C SER A 16 -8.26 0.60 -7.92
N ASP A 17 -9.28 -0.19 -7.62
CA ASP A 17 -9.89 -1.15 -8.56
C ASP A 17 -8.92 -2.26 -9.01
N ILE A 18 -7.74 -2.35 -8.41
CA ILE A 18 -6.77 -3.39 -8.71
C ILE A 18 -6.95 -4.52 -7.70
N THR A 19 -7.03 -5.77 -8.19
CA THR A 19 -7.15 -6.91 -7.27
C THR A 19 -5.86 -7.09 -6.49
N GLN A 20 -5.95 -7.70 -5.31
CA GLN A 20 -4.76 -7.99 -4.50
C GLN A 20 -3.77 -8.85 -5.27
N LYS A 21 -4.26 -9.80 -6.07
CA LYS A 21 -3.42 -10.67 -6.87
C LYS A 21 -2.62 -9.88 -7.91
N ASP A 22 -3.31 -9.00 -8.64
CA ASP A 22 -2.66 -8.19 -9.66
C ASP A 22 -1.69 -7.19 -9.06
N LEU A 23 -2.07 -6.58 -7.93
CA LEU A 23 -1.21 -5.64 -7.23
C LEU A 23 0.06 -6.34 -6.73
N ALA A 24 -0.09 -7.52 -6.14
CA ALA A 24 1.04 -8.30 -5.66
C ALA A 24 2.00 -8.63 -6.80
N LYS A 25 1.47 -9.03 -7.94
CA LYS A 25 2.29 -9.35 -9.11
C LYS A 25 3.03 -8.11 -9.61
N ALA A 26 2.36 -6.97 -9.67
CA ALA A 26 2.97 -5.73 -10.15
C ALA A 26 4.08 -5.23 -9.22
N VAL A 27 3.94 -5.47 -7.91
CA VAL A 27 4.88 -5.01 -6.89
C VAL A 27 5.97 -6.04 -6.60
N GLY A 28 5.72 -7.31 -6.97
CA GLY A 28 6.70 -8.38 -6.76
C GLY A 28 6.64 -9.03 -5.39
N VAL A 29 5.46 -9.08 -4.78
CA VAL A 29 5.24 -9.75 -3.50
C VAL A 29 4.09 -10.75 -3.65
N SER A 30 3.84 -11.57 -2.62
CA SER A 30 2.71 -12.49 -2.64
C SER A 30 1.40 -11.77 -2.32
N PRO A 31 0.24 -12.30 -2.77
CA PRO A 31 -1.05 -11.74 -2.39
C PRO A 31 -1.27 -11.73 -0.87
N GLN A 32 -0.74 -12.73 -0.16
CA GLN A 32 -0.81 -12.77 1.28
C GLN A 32 -0.09 -11.59 1.92
N THR A 33 1.03 -11.17 1.32
CA THR A 33 1.78 -10.01 1.80
C THR A 33 0.95 -8.73 1.67
N ILE A 34 0.27 -8.56 0.54
CA ILE A 34 -0.63 -7.41 0.36
C ILE A 34 -1.74 -7.43 1.43
N SER A 35 -2.31 -8.60 1.69
CA SER A 35 -3.35 -8.75 2.71
C SER A 35 -2.81 -8.35 4.10
N LYS A 36 -1.57 -8.71 4.41
CA LYS A 36 -0.95 -8.34 5.69
C LYS A 36 -0.76 -6.84 5.82
N TYR A 37 -0.38 -6.15 4.75
CA TYR A 37 -0.29 -4.69 4.76
C TYR A 37 -1.62 -4.05 5.11
N MET A 38 -2.72 -4.68 4.74
CA MET A 38 -4.06 -4.15 4.98
C MET A 38 -4.61 -4.47 6.36
N LYS A 39 -4.18 -5.57 6.99
CA LYS A 39 -4.86 -6.10 8.18
C LYS A 39 -3.99 -6.21 9.43
N ASN A 40 -2.70 -6.43 9.29
CA ASN A 40 -1.87 -6.91 10.41
C ASN A 40 -0.79 -5.94 10.86
N ASP A 41 -0.95 -4.64 10.61
CA ASP A 41 0.01 -3.60 11.02
C ASP A 41 1.43 -3.86 10.52
N ILE A 42 1.57 -4.61 9.44
CA ILE A 42 2.85 -4.85 8.79
C ILE A 42 3.01 -3.80 7.69
N PHE A 43 4.17 -3.18 7.65
CA PHE A 43 4.44 -2.11 6.70
C PHE A 43 5.41 -2.58 5.62
N PRO A 44 5.21 -2.14 4.37
CA PRO A 44 6.14 -2.49 3.30
C PRO A 44 7.49 -1.83 3.52
N ALA A 45 8.54 -2.48 3.02
CA ALA A 45 9.86 -1.86 2.95
C ALA A 45 9.77 -0.62 2.04
N LEU A 46 10.76 0.27 2.14
CA LEU A 46 10.72 1.55 1.42
C LEU A 46 10.64 1.35 -0.09
N ASP A 47 11.37 0.39 -0.64
CA ASP A 47 11.33 0.11 -2.08
C ASP A 47 9.97 -0.44 -2.50
N THR A 48 9.39 -1.29 -1.67
CA THR A 48 8.05 -1.83 -1.93
C THR A 48 7.00 -0.72 -1.85
N LEU A 49 7.13 0.18 -0.88
CA LEU A 49 6.24 1.33 -0.77
C LEU A 49 6.31 2.21 -2.01
N ALA A 50 7.51 2.46 -2.53
CA ALA A 50 7.68 3.24 -3.75
C ALA A 50 6.96 2.58 -4.93
N LYS A 51 7.08 1.26 -5.06
CA LYS A 51 6.40 0.51 -6.12
C LYS A 51 4.88 0.57 -5.95
N LEU A 52 4.39 0.42 -4.72
CA LEU A 52 2.96 0.52 -4.43
C LEU A 52 2.43 1.89 -4.83
N CYS A 53 3.11 2.95 -4.46
CA CYS A 53 2.68 4.31 -4.79
C CYS A 53 2.62 4.52 -6.30
N ARG A 54 3.58 3.97 -7.02
CA ARG A 54 3.60 4.07 -8.48
C ARG A 54 2.43 3.33 -9.12
N VAL A 55 2.18 2.09 -8.68
CA VAL A 55 1.12 1.26 -9.24
C VAL A 55 -0.25 1.81 -8.89
N LEU A 56 -0.41 2.29 -7.65
CA LEU A 56 -1.68 2.83 -7.17
C LEU A 56 -1.91 4.28 -7.61
N ASP A 57 -0.88 4.91 -8.20
CA ASP A 57 -0.93 6.31 -8.62
C ASP A 57 -1.29 7.24 -7.44
N VAL A 58 -0.64 7.02 -6.31
CA VAL A 58 -0.79 7.86 -5.13
C VAL A 58 0.57 8.37 -4.70
N LYS A 59 0.59 9.54 -4.07
CA LYS A 59 1.83 10.12 -3.57
C LYS A 59 2.21 9.48 -2.24
N SER A 60 3.49 9.15 -2.07
CA SER A 60 3.98 8.63 -0.81
C SER A 60 3.77 9.62 0.34
N ASP A 61 3.83 10.90 0.06
CA ASP A 61 3.57 11.93 1.06
C ASP A 61 2.17 11.79 1.65
N TYR A 62 1.17 11.47 0.83
CA TYR A 62 -0.18 11.23 1.31
C TYR A 62 -0.22 10.00 2.21
N ILE A 63 0.37 8.89 1.78
CA ILE A 63 0.39 7.65 2.55
C ILE A 63 1.08 7.89 3.90
N LEU A 64 2.20 8.60 3.90
CA LEU A 64 3.00 8.83 5.10
C LEU A 64 2.44 9.94 5.99
N GLY A 65 1.37 10.62 5.54
CA GLY A 65 0.78 11.67 6.35
C GLY A 65 1.55 12.99 6.34
N LEU A 66 2.38 13.21 5.32
CA LEU A 66 3.20 14.42 5.20
C LEU A 66 2.49 15.53 4.43
N CYS A 67 1.35 15.22 3.83
CA CYS A 67 0.49 16.20 3.16
C CYS A 67 -0.96 15.77 3.29
N ASP A 68 -1.87 16.68 3.03
CA ASP A 68 -3.32 16.41 3.11
C ASP A 68 -3.85 15.70 1.86
#